data_ab6863704d4dcbbbf344497274632f4f
#
_entry.id   ab6863704d4dcbbbf344497274632f4f
#
_cell.length_a   1.000
_cell.length_b   1.000
_cell.length_c   1.000
_cell.angle_alpha   90.00
_cell.angle_beta   90.00
_cell.angle_gamma   90.00
#
_symmetry.space_group_name_H-M   'P 1'
#
loop_
_entity.id
_entity.type
_entity.pdbx_description
1 polymer ?
#
loop_
_entity_poly.entity_id
_entity_poly.type
_entity_poly.pdbx_seq_one_letter_code
_entity_poly.pdbx_strand_id
1 'polypeptide(L)'
;MKEKSRSTFSGNIGFVLAAAGSAVGLGNIWRFPYLAAKDGGGLFLLVYLILVLTFGFALLTTEIAIGRKTGQGPLTAYGLINPKGKFIGVLACIVPAIILPYYCTIGGWVLKYFTLFITGSGKNAVADGYFTGFITGQWAPIIFGVVYLLITAAVVIGGVNKGIERFSKVLMPILVVLIFAIGIFSLMLNYKDASGAARSGLEGLKIYVVPDFKGLTMQKLVTVFVDALGQLFYSISVAMGIMVAYGSYVKKESKLMGSINQIEIFDTLVAFLAGLMIIPAVYVFMGRDGMSAGPGLMFISLPKVFNEMGIAGDIVGLIFFMIVAFAAVTSSVSIMEAIVSSLIDRFHWSRRKSAILVTVYGLIAEIIVCLGYNKLYMEVKLPNGTVGQILDIMDYVSNNVLMPIVALATCILIGWIVSPKVIIDEVTRGGSKFTRKGLYIIMVKFIAPAFLLILLLQALGIVTF
;
A
#
# COMPACT_ATOMS: atom_id res chain seq x y z
N MET A 1 -26.30 30.85 -1.81
CA MET A 1 -26.03 29.47 -2.32
C MET A 1 -25.99 28.54 -1.12
N LYS A 2 -26.88 27.51 -1.06
CA LYS A 2 -26.79 26.49 0.00
C LYS A 2 -25.43 25.79 -0.14
N GLU A 3 -24.58 25.86 0.89
CA GLU A 3 -23.39 25.00 0.98
C GLU A 3 -23.86 23.56 0.77
N LYS A 4 -23.47 22.94 -0.35
CA LYS A 4 -23.67 21.50 -0.53
C LYS A 4 -22.87 20.82 0.57
N SER A 5 -23.57 20.23 1.53
CA SER A 5 -22.93 19.47 2.60
C SER A 5 -22.00 18.44 1.99
N ARG A 6 -20.75 18.44 2.42
CA ARG A 6 -19.73 17.47 1.99
C ARG A 6 -20.24 16.05 2.28
N SER A 7 -20.04 15.12 1.35
CA SER A 7 -20.28 13.70 1.60
C SER A 7 -19.48 13.23 2.81
N THR A 8 -20.08 12.50 3.73
CA THR A 8 -19.42 11.93 4.91
C THR A 8 -19.61 10.42 4.91
N PHE A 9 -18.71 9.67 5.53
CA PHE A 9 -18.92 8.24 5.79
C PHE A 9 -20.20 8.04 6.63
N SER A 10 -20.90 6.94 6.38
CA SER A 10 -22.16 6.64 7.10
C SER A 10 -21.91 6.38 8.59
N GLY A 11 -20.70 5.89 8.94
CA GLY A 11 -20.30 5.60 10.32
C GLY A 11 -18.83 5.23 10.43
N ASN A 12 -18.37 4.95 11.65
CA ASN A 12 -16.98 4.64 11.94
C ASN A 12 -16.50 3.39 11.19
N ILE A 13 -17.32 2.34 11.12
CA ILE A 13 -16.96 1.09 10.41
C ILE A 13 -16.71 1.36 8.93
N GLY A 14 -17.53 2.19 8.29
CA GLY A 14 -17.33 2.56 6.88
C GLY A 14 -16.01 3.30 6.64
N PHE A 15 -15.67 4.22 7.52
CA PHE A 15 -14.39 4.91 7.49
C PHE A 15 -13.20 3.95 7.71
N VAL A 16 -13.29 3.12 8.75
CA VAL A 16 -12.22 2.16 9.08
C VAL A 16 -11.97 1.19 7.93
N LEU A 17 -13.02 0.61 7.35
CA LEU A 17 -12.86 -0.35 6.25
C LEU A 17 -12.39 0.32 4.94
N ALA A 18 -12.77 1.58 4.68
CA ALA A 18 -12.27 2.32 3.54
C ALA A 18 -10.77 2.67 3.72
N ALA A 19 -10.38 3.18 4.89
CA ALA A 19 -8.99 3.52 5.19
C ALA A 19 -8.09 2.29 5.30
N ALA A 20 -8.57 1.22 5.96
CA ALA A 20 -7.87 -0.06 5.99
C ALA A 20 -7.75 -0.68 4.60
N GLY A 21 -8.81 -0.59 3.75
CA GLY A 21 -8.75 -1.05 2.37
C GLY A 21 -7.79 -0.25 1.49
N SER A 22 -7.52 1.00 1.85
CA SER A 22 -6.44 1.77 1.23
C SER A 22 -5.06 1.29 1.65
N ALA A 23 -4.90 1.02 2.94
CA ALA A 23 -3.65 0.55 3.53
C ALA A 23 -3.32 -0.89 3.06
N VAL A 24 -4.34 -1.77 3.05
CA VAL A 24 -4.21 -3.14 2.53
C VAL A 24 -4.15 -3.12 1.02
N GLY A 25 -2.95 -3.12 0.47
CA GLY A 25 -2.70 -3.09 -0.96
C GLY A 25 -1.71 -4.15 -1.43
N LEU A 26 -1.17 -3.94 -2.61
CA LEU A 26 -0.12 -4.78 -3.17
C LEU A 26 1.10 -4.87 -2.25
N GLY A 27 1.41 -3.81 -1.51
CA GLY A 27 2.52 -3.77 -0.56
C GLY A 27 2.44 -4.83 0.54
N ASN A 28 1.24 -5.10 1.09
CA ASN A 28 1.02 -6.11 2.13
C ASN A 28 1.11 -7.52 1.57
N ILE A 29 0.70 -7.74 0.31
CA ILE A 29 0.58 -9.09 -0.25
C ILE A 29 1.90 -9.55 -0.90
N TRP A 30 2.67 -8.66 -1.53
CA TRP A 30 3.89 -9.11 -2.20
C TRP A 30 5.18 -8.62 -1.52
N ARG A 31 5.25 -7.30 -1.21
CA ARG A 31 6.49 -6.69 -0.70
C ARG A 31 6.77 -7.07 0.75
N PHE A 32 5.75 -7.08 1.58
CA PHE A 32 5.88 -7.43 2.99
C PHE A 32 6.37 -8.88 3.19
N PRO A 33 5.77 -9.93 2.57
CA PRO A 33 6.27 -11.28 2.69
C PRO A 33 7.70 -11.43 2.19
N TYR A 34 8.03 -10.79 1.08
CA TYR A 34 9.37 -10.79 0.51
C TYR A 34 10.40 -10.21 1.49
N LEU A 35 10.15 -9.02 2.04
CA LEU A 35 11.05 -8.38 3.00
C LEU A 35 11.15 -9.19 4.30
N ALA A 36 10.04 -9.70 4.81
CA ALA A 36 10.06 -10.55 5.98
C ALA A 36 10.93 -11.79 5.78
N ALA A 37 10.84 -12.45 4.62
CA ALA A 37 11.66 -13.61 4.31
C ALA A 37 13.16 -13.25 4.15
N LYS A 38 13.46 -12.14 3.48
CA LYS A 38 14.83 -11.62 3.24
C LYS A 38 15.52 -11.22 4.55
N ASP A 39 14.78 -10.58 5.46
CA ASP A 39 15.32 -9.85 6.61
C ASP A 39 15.21 -10.64 7.93
N GLY A 40 15.10 -11.96 7.86
CA GLY A 40 15.16 -12.85 9.01
C GLY A 40 13.83 -13.08 9.71
N GLY A 41 12.72 -13.05 8.97
CA GLY A 41 11.39 -13.47 9.42
C GLY A 41 10.92 -12.71 10.66
N GLY A 42 10.91 -13.41 11.80
CA GLY A 42 10.43 -12.85 13.06
C GLY A 42 11.17 -11.60 13.53
N LEU A 43 12.44 -11.40 13.15
CA LEU A 43 13.17 -10.16 13.45
C LEU A 43 12.55 -8.98 12.71
N PHE A 44 12.28 -9.14 11.43
CA PHE A 44 11.58 -8.13 10.62
C PHE A 44 10.18 -7.83 11.20
N LEU A 45 9.41 -8.87 11.56
CA LEU A 45 8.08 -8.72 12.16
C LEU A 45 8.12 -7.92 13.45
N LEU A 46 9.11 -8.17 14.32
CA LEU A 46 9.27 -7.46 15.59
C LEU A 46 9.54 -5.96 15.34
N VAL A 47 10.51 -5.67 14.47
CA VAL A 47 10.87 -4.28 14.12
C VAL A 47 9.68 -3.58 13.46
N TYR A 48 9.00 -4.24 12.52
CA TYR A 48 7.83 -3.70 11.86
C TYR A 48 6.70 -3.37 12.84
N LEU A 49 6.39 -4.25 13.78
CA LEU A 49 5.37 -4.03 14.80
C LEU A 49 5.69 -2.82 15.69
N ILE A 50 6.95 -2.67 16.12
CA ILE A 50 7.40 -1.49 16.88
C ILE A 50 7.18 -0.21 16.07
N LEU A 51 7.55 -0.22 14.79
CA LEU A 51 7.38 0.93 13.89
C LEU A 51 5.93 1.26 13.62
N VAL A 52 5.05 0.27 13.47
CA VAL A 52 3.59 0.49 13.33
C VAL A 52 3.06 1.25 14.54
N LEU A 53 3.33 0.71 15.76
CA LEU A 53 2.80 1.25 17.03
C LEU A 53 3.36 2.62 17.39
N THR A 54 4.43 3.06 16.78
CA THR A 54 5.12 4.31 17.06
C THR A 54 5.06 5.29 15.89
N PHE A 55 5.83 5.04 14.86
CA PHE A 55 5.97 5.90 13.69
C PHE A 55 4.69 5.93 12.83
N GLY A 56 4.15 4.77 12.47
CA GLY A 56 2.92 4.63 11.68
C GLY A 56 1.74 5.32 12.35
N PHE A 57 1.56 5.02 13.63
CA PHE A 57 0.55 5.65 14.48
C PHE A 57 0.61 7.19 14.45
N ALA A 58 1.81 7.76 14.56
CA ALA A 58 1.96 9.22 14.64
C ALA A 58 1.59 9.92 13.31
N LEU A 59 2.04 9.37 12.17
CA LEU A 59 1.72 9.92 10.85
C LEU A 59 0.25 9.73 10.50
N LEU A 60 -0.30 8.53 10.71
CA LEU A 60 -1.70 8.23 10.45
C LEU A 60 -2.63 9.16 11.25
N THR A 61 -2.34 9.33 12.56
CA THR A 61 -3.07 10.25 13.43
C THR A 61 -3.04 11.68 12.90
N THR A 62 -1.86 12.13 12.49
CA THR A 62 -1.66 13.50 11.99
C THR A 62 -2.48 13.78 10.75
N GLU A 63 -2.39 12.93 9.73
CA GLU A 63 -3.06 13.17 8.44
C GLU A 63 -4.57 13.05 8.54
N ILE A 64 -5.09 12.04 9.23
CA ILE A 64 -6.53 11.89 9.44
C ILE A 64 -7.09 13.08 10.21
N ALA A 65 -6.38 13.56 11.25
CA ALA A 65 -6.81 14.71 12.03
C ALA A 65 -6.77 16.02 11.21
N ILE A 66 -5.75 16.23 10.36
CA ILE A 66 -5.70 17.36 9.43
C ILE A 66 -6.92 17.36 8.53
N GLY A 67 -7.23 16.22 7.91
CA GLY A 67 -8.39 16.05 7.05
C GLY A 67 -9.70 16.36 7.78
N ARG A 68 -9.94 15.75 8.96
CA ARG A 68 -11.17 15.97 9.74
C ARG A 68 -11.31 17.41 10.24
N LYS A 69 -10.21 18.00 10.69
CA LYS A 69 -10.21 19.38 11.18
C LYS A 69 -10.62 20.38 10.11
N THR A 70 -10.05 20.24 8.92
CA THR A 70 -10.26 21.17 7.81
C THR A 70 -11.51 20.87 6.99
N GLY A 71 -11.96 19.59 6.97
CA GLY A 71 -13.03 19.14 6.08
C GLY A 71 -12.66 19.25 4.59
N GLN A 72 -11.38 19.24 4.24
CA GLN A 72 -10.87 19.47 2.89
C GLN A 72 -9.89 18.38 2.46
N GLY A 73 -9.81 18.15 1.15
CA GLY A 73 -8.80 17.28 0.54
C GLY A 73 -7.38 17.85 0.69
N PRO A 74 -6.35 17.02 0.42
CA PRO A 74 -4.96 17.35 0.75
C PRO A 74 -4.47 18.65 0.13
N LEU A 75 -4.84 18.97 -1.11
CA LEU A 75 -4.37 20.17 -1.81
C LEU A 75 -4.67 21.48 -1.07
N THR A 76 -5.77 21.53 -0.33
CA THR A 76 -6.23 22.72 0.39
C THR A 76 -6.05 22.60 1.90
N ALA A 77 -6.15 21.39 2.45
CA ALA A 77 -6.16 21.13 3.89
C ALA A 77 -4.93 21.70 4.62
N TYR A 78 -3.72 21.43 4.12
CA TYR A 78 -2.50 21.89 4.75
C TYR A 78 -2.39 23.42 4.82
N GLY A 79 -2.82 24.10 3.75
CA GLY A 79 -2.86 25.56 3.69
C GLY A 79 -3.86 26.20 4.66
N LEU A 80 -4.93 25.48 5.02
CA LEU A 80 -5.91 25.89 6.05
C LEU A 80 -5.38 25.68 7.47
N ILE A 81 -4.50 24.71 7.69
CA ILE A 81 -3.81 24.55 8.97
C ILE A 81 -2.84 25.70 9.20
N ASN A 82 -2.01 26.00 8.19
CA ASN A 82 -1.08 27.12 8.19
C ASN A 82 -0.70 27.51 6.76
N PRO A 83 -0.64 28.80 6.40
CA PRO A 83 -0.26 29.25 5.05
C PRO A 83 1.06 28.67 4.53
N LYS A 84 2.04 28.42 5.43
CA LYS A 84 3.31 27.77 5.08
C LYS A 84 3.14 26.30 4.66
N GLY A 85 2.00 25.67 4.96
CA GLY A 85 1.70 24.29 4.56
C GLY A 85 1.18 24.15 3.12
N LYS A 86 0.94 25.23 2.38
CA LYS A 86 0.37 25.15 1.02
C LYS A 86 1.20 24.26 0.09
N PHE A 87 2.53 24.33 0.15
CA PHE A 87 3.40 23.49 -0.69
C PHE A 87 3.29 22.01 -0.37
N ILE A 88 3.08 21.66 0.93
CA ILE A 88 2.87 20.28 1.36
C ILE A 88 1.59 19.73 0.71
N GLY A 89 0.51 20.51 0.70
CA GLY A 89 -0.75 20.15 0.06
C GLY A 89 -0.59 19.89 -1.44
N VAL A 90 0.21 20.70 -2.14
CA VAL A 90 0.54 20.49 -3.56
C VAL A 90 1.29 19.19 -3.75
N LEU A 91 2.36 18.94 -3.00
CA LEU A 91 3.13 17.70 -3.09
C LEU A 91 2.27 16.48 -2.73
N ALA A 92 1.46 16.55 -1.67
CA ALA A 92 0.53 15.48 -1.26
C ALA A 92 -0.55 15.17 -2.32
N CYS A 93 -0.78 16.06 -3.29
CA CYS A 93 -1.65 15.82 -4.45
C CYS A 93 -0.86 15.29 -5.66
N ILE A 94 0.39 15.71 -5.83
CA ILE A 94 1.29 15.24 -6.90
C ILE A 94 1.65 13.76 -6.70
N VAL A 95 1.94 13.35 -5.47
CA VAL A 95 2.31 11.96 -5.14
C VAL A 95 1.27 10.95 -5.68
N PRO A 96 -0.01 11.00 -5.31
CA PRO A 96 -1.00 10.06 -5.83
C PRO A 96 -1.22 10.22 -7.34
N ALA A 97 -0.99 11.40 -7.92
CA ALA A 97 -1.05 11.60 -9.36
C ALA A 97 0.06 10.83 -10.10
N ILE A 98 1.27 10.76 -9.54
CA ILE A 98 2.36 9.94 -10.09
C ILE A 98 2.08 8.45 -9.87
N ILE A 99 1.53 8.07 -8.71
CA ILE A 99 1.29 6.67 -8.35
C ILE A 99 0.18 6.06 -9.22
N LEU A 100 -0.92 6.76 -9.44
CA LEU A 100 -2.13 6.22 -10.08
C LEU A 100 -1.86 5.47 -11.40
N PRO A 101 -1.10 6.02 -12.37
CA PRO A 101 -0.85 5.36 -13.65
C PRO A 101 -0.14 4.02 -13.51
N TYR A 102 1.02 4.00 -12.85
CA TYR A 102 1.79 2.77 -12.75
C TYR A 102 1.11 1.74 -11.83
N TYR A 103 0.36 2.19 -10.83
CA TYR A 103 -0.44 1.30 -9.99
C TYR A 103 -1.56 0.63 -10.79
N CYS A 104 -2.18 1.35 -11.75
CA CYS A 104 -3.16 0.78 -12.65
C CYS A 104 -2.53 -0.19 -13.66
N THR A 105 -1.31 0.06 -14.12
CA THR A 105 -0.53 -0.88 -14.93
C THR A 105 -0.35 -2.21 -14.18
N ILE A 106 0.14 -2.16 -12.94
CA ILE A 106 0.32 -3.38 -12.10
C ILE A 106 -1.04 -4.02 -11.80
N GLY A 107 -2.07 -3.23 -11.54
CA GLY A 107 -3.45 -3.73 -11.39
C GLY A 107 -3.94 -4.47 -12.64
N GLY A 108 -3.58 -4.01 -13.82
CA GLY A 108 -3.81 -4.70 -15.09
C GLY A 108 -3.11 -6.06 -15.18
N TRP A 109 -1.85 -6.15 -14.68
CA TRP A 109 -1.14 -7.43 -14.60
C TRP A 109 -1.86 -8.41 -13.66
N VAL A 110 -2.36 -7.93 -12.54
CA VAL A 110 -3.16 -8.75 -11.61
C VAL A 110 -4.45 -9.25 -12.28
N LEU A 111 -5.17 -8.39 -13.01
CA LEU A 111 -6.37 -8.79 -13.75
C LEU A 111 -6.05 -9.83 -14.83
N LYS A 112 -4.92 -9.72 -15.54
CA LYS A 112 -4.46 -10.70 -16.51
C LYS A 112 -4.29 -12.07 -15.86
N TYR A 113 -3.60 -12.13 -14.73
CA TYR A 113 -3.39 -13.40 -14.01
C TYR A 113 -4.70 -13.95 -13.42
N PHE A 114 -5.54 -13.10 -12.86
CA PHE A 114 -6.89 -13.50 -12.43
C PHE A 114 -7.68 -14.13 -13.59
N THR A 115 -7.61 -13.52 -14.79
CA THR A 115 -8.27 -14.07 -15.99
C THR A 115 -7.72 -15.44 -16.39
N LEU A 116 -6.40 -15.65 -16.26
CA LEU A 116 -5.79 -16.97 -16.56
C LEU A 116 -6.33 -18.07 -15.65
N PHE A 117 -6.41 -17.81 -14.35
CA PHE A 117 -6.88 -18.83 -13.40
C PHE A 117 -8.38 -19.08 -13.51
N ILE A 118 -9.21 -18.04 -13.71
CA ILE A 118 -10.67 -18.21 -13.88
C ILE A 118 -11.04 -18.95 -15.18
N THR A 119 -10.18 -18.86 -16.22
CA THR A 119 -10.38 -19.59 -17.49
C THR A 119 -9.72 -20.96 -17.50
N GLY A 120 -9.15 -21.43 -16.39
CA GLY A 120 -8.44 -22.72 -16.32
C GLY A 120 -7.11 -22.74 -17.07
N SER A 121 -6.58 -21.56 -17.44
CA SER A 121 -5.33 -21.42 -18.19
C SER A 121 -4.13 -21.08 -17.30
N GLY A 122 -4.23 -21.27 -15.97
CA GLY A 122 -3.21 -20.94 -14.98
C GLY A 122 -1.84 -21.55 -15.27
N LYS A 123 -1.82 -22.75 -15.85
CA LYS A 123 -0.59 -23.45 -16.27
C LYS A 123 0.26 -22.66 -17.28
N ASN A 124 -0.34 -21.78 -18.07
CA ASN A 124 0.42 -20.95 -19.01
C ASN A 124 1.34 -19.96 -18.29
N ALA A 125 1.00 -19.54 -17.06
CA ALA A 125 1.79 -18.62 -16.26
C ALA A 125 3.10 -19.24 -15.72
N VAL A 126 3.24 -20.56 -15.80
CA VAL A 126 4.44 -21.30 -15.33
C VAL A 126 5.58 -21.25 -16.35
N ALA A 127 5.25 -21.04 -17.63
CA ALA A 127 6.24 -21.01 -18.70
C ALA A 127 7.27 -19.86 -18.47
N ASP A 128 8.54 -20.19 -18.62
CA ASP A 128 9.59 -19.21 -18.51
C ASP A 128 9.40 -18.09 -19.54
N GLY A 129 9.56 -16.86 -19.10
CA GLY A 129 9.35 -15.68 -19.93
C GLY A 129 7.87 -15.28 -20.15
N TYR A 130 6.88 -16.02 -19.62
CA TYR A 130 5.47 -15.68 -19.80
C TYR A 130 5.14 -14.26 -19.30
N PHE A 131 5.55 -13.93 -18.08
CA PHE A 131 5.33 -12.60 -17.51
C PHE A 131 6.04 -11.52 -18.31
N THR A 132 7.33 -11.73 -18.64
CA THR A 132 8.10 -10.78 -19.45
C THR A 132 7.47 -10.59 -20.83
N GLY A 133 7.07 -11.68 -21.51
CA GLY A 133 6.40 -11.59 -22.81
C GLY A 133 5.06 -10.87 -22.74
N PHE A 134 4.32 -10.99 -21.63
CA PHE A 134 3.10 -10.23 -21.42
C PHE A 134 3.38 -8.73 -21.24
N ILE A 135 4.27 -8.33 -20.31
CA ILE A 135 4.51 -6.91 -20.04
C ILE A 135 5.19 -6.17 -21.18
N THR A 136 5.99 -6.87 -22.00
CA THR A 136 6.62 -6.30 -23.21
C THR A 136 5.67 -6.31 -24.43
N GLY A 137 4.53 -6.96 -24.32
CA GLY A 137 3.50 -6.94 -25.34
C GLY A 137 2.91 -5.55 -25.56
N GLN A 138 2.58 -5.20 -26.83
CA GLN A 138 2.15 -3.85 -27.14
C GLN A 138 0.74 -3.53 -26.64
N TRP A 139 -0.23 -4.45 -26.78
CA TRP A 139 -1.65 -4.16 -26.57
C TRP A 139 -2.22 -4.77 -25.30
N ALA A 140 -1.82 -6.01 -24.96
CA ALA A 140 -2.41 -6.72 -23.84
C ALA A 140 -2.22 -6.00 -22.50
N PRO A 141 -1.02 -5.51 -22.12
CA PRO A 141 -0.84 -4.77 -20.86
C PRO A 141 -1.70 -3.52 -20.80
N ILE A 142 -1.79 -2.76 -21.92
CA ILE A 142 -2.59 -1.55 -22.02
C ILE A 142 -4.07 -1.88 -21.81
N ILE A 143 -4.61 -2.89 -22.51
CA ILE A 143 -6.02 -3.25 -22.39
C ILE A 143 -6.39 -3.62 -20.95
N PHE A 144 -5.58 -4.47 -20.29
CA PHE A 144 -5.83 -4.87 -18.92
C PHE A 144 -5.69 -3.69 -17.92
N GLY A 145 -4.71 -2.79 -18.11
CA GLY A 145 -4.52 -1.60 -17.30
C GLY A 145 -5.68 -0.59 -17.45
N VAL A 146 -6.12 -0.36 -18.69
CA VAL A 146 -7.29 0.49 -18.99
C VAL A 146 -8.55 -0.09 -18.33
N VAL A 147 -8.80 -1.39 -18.46
CA VAL A 147 -9.96 -2.04 -17.80
C VAL A 147 -9.88 -1.85 -16.29
N TYR A 148 -8.71 -2.03 -15.69
CA TYR A 148 -8.50 -1.84 -14.27
C TYR A 148 -8.74 -0.38 -13.83
N LEU A 149 -8.22 0.60 -14.58
CA LEU A 149 -8.45 2.02 -14.32
C LEU A 149 -9.95 2.38 -14.43
N LEU A 150 -10.67 1.82 -15.40
CA LEU A 150 -12.10 2.06 -15.56
C LEU A 150 -12.92 1.48 -14.39
N ILE A 151 -12.54 0.31 -13.86
CA ILE A 151 -13.13 -0.25 -12.62
C ILE A 151 -12.92 0.72 -11.45
N THR A 152 -11.68 1.20 -11.26
CA THR A 152 -11.33 2.19 -10.24
C THR A 152 -12.17 3.46 -10.38
N ALA A 153 -12.25 4.01 -11.58
CA ALA A 153 -13.02 5.22 -11.89
C ALA A 153 -14.53 5.05 -11.61
N ALA A 154 -15.09 3.90 -11.96
CA ALA A 154 -16.52 3.61 -11.71
C ALA A 154 -16.85 3.67 -10.21
N VAL A 155 -15.99 3.10 -9.35
CA VAL A 155 -16.16 3.15 -7.90
C VAL A 155 -16.06 4.59 -7.37
N VAL A 156 -15.07 5.37 -7.82
CA VAL A 156 -14.86 6.76 -7.39
C VAL A 156 -16.00 7.67 -7.84
N ILE A 157 -16.50 7.51 -9.08
CA ILE A 157 -17.66 8.24 -9.58
C ILE A 157 -18.91 7.97 -8.72
N GLY A 158 -19.08 6.75 -8.20
CA GLY A 158 -20.15 6.37 -7.28
C GLY A 158 -20.15 7.15 -5.96
N GLY A 159 -19.06 7.85 -5.64
CA GLY A 159 -18.92 8.72 -4.47
C GLY A 159 -18.52 7.99 -3.19
N VAL A 160 -18.43 8.76 -2.09
CA VAL A 160 -17.89 8.23 -0.82
C VAL A 160 -18.79 7.10 -0.28
N ASN A 161 -20.09 7.32 -0.12
CA ASN A 161 -20.98 6.35 0.55
C ASN A 161 -21.36 5.17 -0.36
N LYS A 162 -21.83 5.48 -1.60
CA LYS A 162 -22.36 4.46 -2.51
C LYS A 162 -21.26 3.74 -3.30
N GLY A 163 -20.12 4.40 -3.53
CA GLY A 163 -18.95 3.83 -4.18
C GLY A 163 -17.96 3.27 -3.15
N ILE A 164 -17.09 4.12 -2.63
CA ILE A 164 -15.93 3.74 -1.82
C ILE A 164 -16.31 2.94 -0.57
N GLU A 165 -17.21 3.48 0.26
CA GLU A 165 -17.60 2.85 1.52
C GLU A 165 -18.30 1.51 1.31
N ARG A 166 -19.29 1.46 0.39
CA ARG A 166 -20.01 0.22 0.12
C ARG A 166 -19.10 -0.85 -0.47
N PHE A 167 -18.21 -0.45 -1.37
CA PHE A 167 -17.23 -1.33 -1.99
C PHE A 167 -16.28 -1.93 -0.94
N SER A 168 -15.68 -1.09 -0.09
CA SER A 168 -14.79 -1.55 0.97
C SER A 168 -15.50 -2.41 2.02
N LYS A 169 -16.74 -2.10 2.38
CA LYS A 169 -17.55 -2.90 3.34
C LYS A 169 -17.79 -4.34 2.86
N VAL A 170 -17.84 -4.55 1.54
CA VAL A 170 -18.04 -5.89 0.96
C VAL A 170 -16.70 -6.59 0.78
N LEU A 171 -15.73 -5.91 0.13
CA LEU A 171 -14.48 -6.57 -0.25
C LEU A 171 -13.55 -6.86 0.91
N MET A 172 -13.45 -5.96 1.91
CA MET A 172 -12.46 -6.14 2.97
C MET A 172 -12.74 -7.37 3.87
N PRO A 173 -13.98 -7.63 4.34
CA PRO A 173 -14.24 -8.88 5.06
C PRO A 173 -13.99 -10.14 4.22
N ILE A 174 -14.39 -10.14 2.94
CA ILE A 174 -14.15 -11.27 2.04
C ILE A 174 -12.64 -11.51 1.90
N LEU A 175 -11.86 -10.45 1.66
CA LEU A 175 -10.41 -10.51 1.54
C LEU A 175 -9.77 -11.16 2.78
N VAL A 176 -10.13 -10.72 3.99
CA VAL A 176 -9.58 -11.27 5.24
C VAL A 176 -9.91 -12.76 5.39
N VAL A 177 -11.15 -13.16 5.11
CA VAL A 177 -11.57 -14.57 5.19
C VAL A 177 -10.77 -15.41 4.20
N LEU A 178 -10.60 -14.95 2.97
CA LEU A 178 -9.89 -15.68 1.93
C LEU A 178 -8.37 -15.77 2.23
N ILE A 179 -7.74 -14.69 2.70
CA ILE A 179 -6.32 -14.72 3.12
C ILE A 179 -6.13 -15.72 4.26
N PHE A 180 -7.02 -15.69 5.25
CA PHE A 180 -6.97 -16.61 6.37
C PHE A 180 -7.14 -18.08 5.95
N ALA A 181 -8.10 -18.34 5.05
CA ALA A 181 -8.34 -19.69 4.54
C ALA A 181 -7.12 -20.24 3.79
N ILE A 182 -6.51 -19.46 2.87
CA ILE A 182 -5.28 -19.87 2.17
C ILE A 182 -4.11 -19.96 3.15
N GLY A 183 -4.02 -19.07 4.14
CA GLY A 183 -2.99 -19.13 5.18
C GLY A 183 -3.03 -20.45 5.94
N ILE A 184 -4.20 -20.89 6.38
CA ILE A 184 -4.36 -22.22 7.03
C ILE A 184 -3.98 -23.33 6.04
N PHE A 185 -4.45 -23.27 4.80
CA PHE A 185 -4.09 -24.25 3.79
C PHE A 185 -2.58 -24.34 3.58
N SER A 186 -1.88 -23.21 3.52
CA SER A 186 -0.42 -23.15 3.39
C SER A 186 0.33 -23.85 4.53
N LEU A 187 -0.21 -23.80 5.75
CA LEU A 187 0.38 -24.50 6.90
C LEU A 187 0.21 -26.02 6.85
N MET A 188 -0.82 -26.51 6.13
CA MET A 188 -1.08 -27.93 5.99
C MET A 188 -0.26 -28.58 4.84
N LEU A 189 0.45 -27.77 4.06
CA LEU A 189 1.25 -28.27 2.95
C LEU A 189 2.45 -29.08 3.44
N ASN A 190 2.69 -30.20 2.75
CA ASN A 190 3.87 -31.04 2.91
C ASN A 190 4.33 -31.46 1.53
N TYR A 191 5.61 -31.34 1.25
CA TYR A 191 6.18 -31.70 -0.04
C TYR A 191 7.55 -32.35 0.16
N LYS A 192 7.83 -33.33 -0.68
CA LYS A 192 9.12 -33.99 -0.72
C LYS A 192 9.71 -33.76 -2.11
N ASP A 193 10.81 -33.06 -2.16
CA ASP A 193 11.47 -32.75 -3.44
C ASP A 193 12.15 -33.96 -4.07
N ALA A 194 12.61 -33.81 -5.31
CA ALA A 194 13.29 -34.87 -6.05
C ALA A 194 14.58 -35.38 -5.38
N SER A 195 15.18 -34.58 -4.48
CA SER A 195 16.35 -34.95 -3.68
C SER A 195 16.00 -35.77 -2.43
N GLY A 196 14.69 -35.91 -2.13
CA GLY A 196 14.17 -36.59 -0.96
C GLY A 196 14.07 -35.69 0.28
N ALA A 197 14.38 -34.38 0.18
CA ALA A 197 14.22 -33.43 1.28
C ALA A 197 12.74 -33.15 1.50
N ALA A 198 12.25 -33.44 2.72
CA ALA A 198 10.88 -33.15 3.13
C ALA A 198 10.81 -31.72 3.71
N ARG A 199 9.80 -30.94 3.26
CA ARG A 199 9.51 -29.60 3.77
C ARG A 199 8.04 -29.50 4.12
N SER A 200 7.75 -28.75 5.20
CA SER A 200 6.38 -28.55 5.68
C SER A 200 6.03 -27.07 5.82
N GLY A 201 4.73 -26.76 5.71
CA GLY A 201 4.24 -25.41 5.93
C GLY A 201 4.53 -24.90 7.34
N LEU A 202 4.56 -25.79 8.33
CA LEU A 202 4.91 -25.42 9.73
C LEU A 202 6.38 -25.01 9.87
N GLU A 203 7.29 -25.60 9.12
CA GLU A 203 8.68 -25.15 9.06
C GLU A 203 8.79 -23.76 8.42
N GLY A 204 8.03 -23.50 7.33
CA GLY A 204 7.92 -22.19 6.73
C GLY A 204 7.35 -21.15 7.69
N LEU A 205 6.33 -21.51 8.48
CA LEU A 205 5.81 -20.66 9.56
C LEU A 205 6.89 -20.33 10.60
N LYS A 206 7.67 -21.33 11.02
CA LYS A 206 8.76 -21.12 11.98
C LYS A 206 9.79 -20.12 11.47
N ILE A 207 10.17 -20.20 10.19
CA ILE A 207 11.07 -19.24 9.55
C ILE A 207 10.46 -17.83 9.55
N TYR A 208 9.16 -17.72 9.30
CA TYR A 208 8.46 -16.44 9.24
C TYR A 208 8.30 -15.76 10.61
N VAL A 209 7.95 -16.52 11.66
CA VAL A 209 7.53 -15.94 12.95
C VAL A 209 8.64 -15.92 13.99
N VAL A 210 9.56 -16.90 13.97
CA VAL A 210 10.60 -17.00 14.99
C VAL A 210 11.78 -16.08 14.63
N PRO A 211 12.12 -15.10 15.50
CA PRO A 211 13.27 -14.24 15.27
C PRO A 211 14.58 -15.04 15.24
N ASP A 212 15.35 -14.86 14.20
CA ASP A 212 16.71 -15.43 14.12
C ASP A 212 17.76 -14.35 14.43
N PHE A 213 18.36 -14.44 15.61
CA PHE A 213 19.42 -13.54 16.06
C PHE A 213 20.83 -14.07 15.77
N LYS A 214 20.96 -15.26 15.14
CA LYS A 214 22.27 -15.82 14.80
C LYS A 214 22.95 -14.98 13.73
N GLY A 215 24.18 -14.56 14.01
CA GLY A 215 24.94 -13.71 13.07
C GLY A 215 24.37 -12.30 12.88
N LEU A 216 23.53 -11.82 13.82
CA LEU A 216 23.01 -10.45 13.78
C LEU A 216 24.14 -9.45 14.02
N THR A 217 24.49 -8.70 12.98
CA THR A 217 25.43 -7.55 13.05
C THR A 217 24.62 -6.25 13.18
N MET A 218 25.27 -5.18 13.64
CA MET A 218 24.66 -3.85 13.68
C MET A 218 24.22 -3.40 12.28
N GLN A 219 25.04 -3.67 11.25
CA GLN A 219 24.69 -3.35 9.86
C GLN A 219 23.42 -4.08 9.41
N LYS A 220 23.29 -5.39 9.69
CA LYS A 220 22.08 -6.15 9.37
C LYS A 220 20.85 -5.61 10.11
N LEU A 221 20.99 -5.24 11.39
CA LEU A 221 19.89 -4.65 12.16
C LEU A 221 19.43 -3.32 11.55
N VAL A 222 20.35 -2.46 11.13
CA VAL A 222 20.05 -1.19 10.45
C VAL A 222 19.33 -1.47 9.12
N THR A 223 19.80 -2.43 8.32
CA THR A 223 19.12 -2.81 7.07
C THR A 223 17.70 -3.26 7.31
N VAL A 224 17.48 -4.19 8.26
CA VAL A 224 16.14 -4.67 8.63
C VAL A 224 15.24 -3.52 9.11
N PHE A 225 15.78 -2.61 9.91
CA PHE A 225 15.06 -1.43 10.38
C PHE A 225 14.63 -0.52 9.23
N VAL A 226 15.52 -0.23 8.30
CA VAL A 226 15.24 0.66 7.16
C VAL A 226 14.26 0.01 6.18
N ASP A 227 14.41 -1.29 5.90
CA ASP A 227 13.49 -2.05 5.05
C ASP A 227 12.08 -2.12 5.69
N ALA A 228 11.99 -2.36 7.01
CA ALA A 228 10.72 -2.36 7.73
C ALA A 228 10.07 -0.97 7.78
N LEU A 229 10.86 0.10 7.97
CA LEU A 229 10.39 1.48 7.96
C LEU A 229 9.86 1.87 6.58
N GLY A 230 10.60 1.55 5.51
CA GLY A 230 10.18 1.79 4.13
C GLY A 230 8.93 0.98 3.77
N GLN A 231 8.81 -0.27 4.23
CA GLN A 231 7.62 -1.09 4.04
C GLN A 231 6.40 -0.49 4.73
N LEU A 232 6.53 -0.10 6.00
CA LEU A 232 5.45 0.50 6.76
C LEU A 232 4.95 1.80 6.11
N PHE A 233 5.89 2.64 5.70
CA PHE A 233 5.60 3.93 5.10
C PHE A 233 4.76 3.77 3.81
N TYR A 234 5.09 2.77 3.01
CA TYR A 234 4.33 2.41 1.82
C TYR A 234 2.96 1.80 2.15
N SER A 235 2.89 0.93 3.19
CA SER A 235 1.69 0.16 3.54
C SER A 235 0.55 1.03 4.07
N ILE A 236 0.81 1.92 5.03
CA ILE A 236 -0.25 2.67 5.74
C ILE A 236 -0.85 3.85 4.95
N SER A 237 -0.52 4.01 3.68
CA SER A 237 -1.07 5.05 2.77
C SER A 237 -0.94 6.48 3.29
N VAL A 238 0.15 6.82 3.98
CA VAL A 238 0.45 8.18 4.45
C VAL A 238 1.34 8.93 3.46
N ALA A 239 1.42 10.26 3.61
CA ALA A 239 2.20 11.18 2.78
C ALA A 239 1.79 11.25 1.29
N MET A 240 0.71 10.59 0.92
CA MET A 240 0.12 10.64 -0.41
C MET A 240 -1.29 11.26 -0.41
N GLY A 241 -1.64 11.99 0.64
CA GLY A 241 -2.89 12.72 0.76
C GLY A 241 -4.15 11.88 0.98
N ILE A 242 -4.07 10.55 0.93
CA ILE A 242 -5.22 9.65 1.07
C ILE A 242 -5.85 9.78 2.46
N MET A 243 -5.03 9.71 3.51
CA MET A 243 -5.53 9.76 4.88
C MET A 243 -6.08 11.15 5.24
N VAL A 244 -5.57 12.22 4.63
CA VAL A 244 -6.16 13.56 4.70
C VAL A 244 -7.52 13.60 3.99
N ALA A 245 -7.63 13.06 2.77
CA ALA A 245 -8.88 13.00 2.03
C ALA A 245 -9.96 12.21 2.81
N TYR A 246 -9.63 11.03 3.30
CA TYR A 246 -10.56 10.20 4.06
C TYR A 246 -10.91 10.82 5.43
N GLY A 247 -9.93 11.40 6.13
CA GLY A 247 -10.16 12.17 7.34
C GLY A 247 -11.18 13.28 7.14
N SER A 248 -11.17 13.95 5.98
CA SER A 248 -12.09 15.03 5.64
C SER A 248 -13.56 14.59 5.50
N TYR A 249 -13.82 13.29 5.33
CA TYR A 249 -15.15 12.70 5.28
C TYR A 249 -15.63 12.14 6.62
N VAL A 250 -14.79 12.21 7.67
CA VAL A 250 -15.14 11.76 9.02
C VAL A 250 -15.95 12.84 9.74
N LYS A 251 -17.08 12.46 10.34
CA LYS A 251 -17.92 13.36 11.14
C LYS A 251 -17.15 13.86 12.36
N LYS A 252 -17.36 15.14 12.71
CA LYS A 252 -16.64 15.78 13.84
C LYS A 252 -16.95 15.16 15.20
N GLU A 253 -18.10 14.55 15.35
CA GLU A 253 -18.57 13.88 16.57
C GLU A 253 -18.01 12.47 16.74
N SER A 254 -17.41 11.89 15.69
CA SER A 254 -16.88 10.54 15.70
C SER A 254 -15.64 10.42 16.59
N LYS A 255 -15.53 9.32 17.32
CA LYS A 255 -14.36 8.97 18.15
C LYS A 255 -13.19 8.54 17.26
N LEU A 256 -12.29 9.49 16.96
CA LEU A 256 -11.24 9.29 15.97
C LEU A 256 -10.19 8.26 16.40
N MET A 257 -9.75 8.30 17.67
CA MET A 257 -8.69 7.40 18.15
C MET A 257 -9.03 5.92 18.00
N GLY A 258 -10.29 5.55 18.31
CA GLY A 258 -10.74 4.16 18.12
C GLY A 258 -10.62 3.71 16.67
N SER A 259 -11.00 4.57 15.73
CA SER A 259 -10.91 4.27 14.30
C SER A 259 -9.46 4.18 13.82
N ILE A 260 -8.57 5.09 14.27
CA ILE A 260 -7.14 5.05 13.94
C ILE A 260 -6.50 3.75 14.41
N ASN A 261 -6.74 3.36 15.66
CA ASN A 261 -6.22 2.09 16.20
C ASN A 261 -6.75 0.88 15.42
N GLN A 262 -8.01 0.89 15.01
CA GLN A 262 -8.58 -0.19 14.20
C GLN A 262 -7.94 -0.27 12.81
N ILE A 263 -7.65 0.85 12.16
CA ILE A 263 -6.95 0.89 10.86
C ILE A 263 -5.54 0.30 11.01
N GLU A 264 -4.80 0.74 12.03
CA GLU A 264 -3.46 0.26 12.37
C GLU A 264 -3.41 -1.26 12.58
N ILE A 265 -4.34 -1.77 13.41
CA ILE A 265 -4.45 -3.21 13.69
C ILE A 265 -4.84 -3.98 12.43
N PHE A 266 -5.79 -3.47 11.65
CA PHE A 266 -6.29 -4.15 10.47
C PHE A 266 -5.20 -4.28 9.37
N ASP A 267 -4.46 -3.21 9.09
CA ASP A 267 -3.35 -3.22 8.14
C ASP A 267 -2.26 -4.23 8.58
N THR A 268 -1.85 -4.17 9.84
CA THR A 268 -0.84 -5.07 10.41
C THR A 268 -1.29 -6.54 10.37
N LEU A 269 -2.55 -6.80 10.73
CA LEU A 269 -3.11 -8.14 10.69
C LEU A 269 -3.11 -8.71 9.28
N VAL A 270 -3.54 -7.93 8.29
CA VAL A 270 -3.58 -8.39 6.90
C VAL A 270 -2.17 -8.59 6.35
N ALA A 271 -1.21 -7.72 6.65
CA ALA A 271 0.19 -7.90 6.28
C ALA A 271 0.76 -9.20 6.87
N PHE A 272 0.49 -9.46 8.15
CA PHE A 272 0.90 -10.70 8.83
C PHE A 272 0.25 -11.94 8.18
N LEU A 273 -1.05 -11.91 7.94
CA LEU A 273 -1.78 -13.01 7.30
C LEU A 273 -1.33 -13.25 5.85
N ALA A 274 -0.97 -12.21 5.12
CA ALA A 274 -0.40 -12.34 3.77
C ALA A 274 0.96 -13.05 3.80
N GLY A 275 1.81 -12.73 4.77
CA GLY A 275 3.06 -13.48 5.00
C GLY A 275 2.80 -14.94 5.36
N LEU A 276 1.81 -15.21 6.20
CA LEU A 276 1.37 -16.56 6.56
C LEU A 276 0.85 -17.34 5.33
N MET A 277 0.17 -16.68 4.43
CA MET A 277 -0.34 -17.26 3.19
C MET A 277 0.79 -17.64 2.21
N ILE A 278 1.79 -16.77 2.07
CA ILE A 278 2.80 -16.87 1.01
C ILE A 278 4.05 -17.61 1.46
N ILE A 279 4.64 -17.25 2.60
CA ILE A 279 5.97 -17.75 3.00
C ILE A 279 5.97 -19.26 3.21
N PRO A 280 5.00 -19.88 3.95
CA PRO A 280 4.98 -21.32 4.10
C PRO A 280 4.84 -22.06 2.76
N ALA A 281 3.94 -21.59 1.87
CA ALA A 281 3.73 -22.21 0.56
C ALA A 281 5.00 -22.15 -0.32
N VAL A 282 5.64 -20.99 -0.40
CA VAL A 282 6.88 -20.82 -1.18
C VAL A 282 8.00 -21.67 -0.60
N TYR A 283 8.14 -21.71 0.74
CA TYR A 283 9.15 -22.53 1.40
C TYR A 283 8.99 -24.02 1.08
N VAL A 284 7.77 -24.53 1.13
CA VAL A 284 7.47 -25.95 0.87
C VAL A 284 7.93 -26.35 -0.51
N PHE A 285 7.61 -25.62 -1.54
CA PHE A 285 7.87 -26.00 -2.93
C PHE A 285 9.22 -25.50 -3.47
N MET A 286 9.68 -24.34 -3.04
CA MET A 286 10.87 -23.68 -3.61
C MET A 286 12.04 -23.53 -2.59
N GLY A 287 11.83 -23.90 -1.33
CA GLY A 287 12.84 -23.71 -0.28
C GLY A 287 13.10 -22.23 0.05
N ARG A 288 14.22 -21.95 0.72
CA ARG A 288 14.58 -20.58 1.15
C ARG A 288 14.91 -19.68 -0.03
N ASP A 289 15.49 -20.21 -1.09
CA ASP A 289 15.91 -19.42 -2.26
C ASP A 289 14.71 -18.84 -3.02
N GLY A 290 13.58 -19.56 -3.06
CA GLY A 290 12.35 -19.08 -3.67
C GLY A 290 11.73 -17.86 -2.99
N MET A 291 12.05 -17.64 -1.71
CA MET A 291 11.48 -16.54 -0.93
C MET A 291 12.10 -15.17 -1.25
N SER A 292 13.23 -15.12 -1.96
CA SER A 292 14.00 -13.90 -2.25
C SER A 292 13.69 -13.24 -3.61
N ALA A 293 12.65 -13.67 -4.31
CA ALA A 293 12.40 -13.31 -5.71
C ALA A 293 11.85 -11.88 -5.97
N GLY A 294 11.69 -11.03 -4.94
CA GLY A 294 11.20 -9.66 -5.11
C GLY A 294 9.84 -9.56 -5.83
N PRO A 295 9.65 -8.59 -6.77
CA PRO A 295 8.41 -8.47 -7.53
C PRO A 295 8.06 -9.70 -8.37
N GLY A 296 9.06 -10.47 -8.79
CA GLY A 296 8.88 -11.74 -9.47
C GLY A 296 8.18 -12.81 -8.63
N LEU A 297 8.16 -12.66 -7.30
CA LEU A 297 7.50 -13.59 -6.40
C LEU A 297 6.03 -13.81 -6.80
N MET A 298 5.28 -12.74 -7.05
CA MET A 298 3.86 -12.82 -7.33
C MET A 298 3.52 -13.35 -8.74
N PHE A 299 4.28 -12.94 -9.75
CA PHE A 299 3.94 -13.22 -11.16
C PHE A 299 4.75 -14.36 -11.77
N ILE A 300 5.84 -14.78 -11.12
CA ILE A 300 6.73 -15.85 -11.63
C ILE A 300 6.77 -17.02 -10.66
N SER A 301 7.11 -16.78 -9.38
CA SER A 301 7.31 -17.87 -8.41
C SER A 301 6.01 -18.50 -7.94
N LEU A 302 5.01 -17.71 -7.55
CA LEU A 302 3.75 -18.23 -7.04
C LEU A 302 2.96 -19.06 -8.07
N PRO A 303 2.87 -18.70 -9.36
CA PRO A 303 2.27 -19.60 -10.37
C PRO A 303 2.97 -20.95 -10.46
N LYS A 304 4.31 -21.01 -10.31
CA LYS A 304 5.05 -22.29 -10.26
C LYS A 304 4.67 -23.09 -9.01
N VAL A 305 4.57 -22.43 -7.85
CA VAL A 305 4.08 -23.06 -6.60
C VAL A 305 2.68 -23.64 -6.77
N PHE A 306 1.75 -22.89 -7.38
CA PHE A 306 0.39 -23.36 -7.61
C PHE A 306 0.37 -24.57 -8.56
N ASN A 307 1.21 -24.58 -9.59
CA ASN A 307 1.30 -25.72 -10.49
C ASN A 307 1.76 -27.02 -9.79
N GLU A 308 2.72 -26.91 -8.86
CA GLU A 308 3.17 -28.06 -8.05
C GLU A 308 2.08 -28.62 -7.11
N MET A 309 1.08 -27.79 -6.77
CA MET A 309 -0.10 -28.23 -5.98
C MET A 309 -1.14 -29.02 -6.81
N GLY A 310 -0.98 -29.13 -8.14
CA GLY A 310 -1.93 -29.79 -9.03
C GLY A 310 -3.30 -29.10 -9.06
N ILE A 311 -4.40 -29.88 -9.02
CA ILE A 311 -5.77 -29.33 -9.09
C ILE A 311 -6.06 -28.33 -7.95
N ALA A 312 -5.54 -28.58 -6.74
CA ALA A 312 -5.69 -27.64 -5.62
C ALA A 312 -5.04 -26.29 -5.94
N GLY A 313 -3.94 -26.31 -6.70
CA GLY A 313 -3.23 -25.08 -7.08
C GLY A 313 -4.02 -24.19 -8.04
N ASP A 314 -4.82 -24.74 -8.94
CA ASP A 314 -5.70 -23.95 -9.80
C ASP A 314 -6.73 -23.16 -8.97
N ILE A 315 -7.32 -23.79 -7.94
CA ILE A 315 -8.27 -23.16 -7.04
C ILE A 315 -7.56 -22.11 -6.15
N VAL A 316 -6.42 -22.46 -5.57
CA VAL A 316 -5.62 -21.57 -4.71
C VAL A 316 -5.15 -20.36 -5.52
N GLY A 317 -4.66 -20.56 -6.75
CA GLY A 317 -4.23 -19.48 -7.63
C GLY A 317 -5.36 -18.54 -8.02
N LEU A 318 -6.57 -19.08 -8.32
CA LEU A 318 -7.76 -18.27 -8.56
C LEU A 318 -8.10 -17.40 -7.35
N ILE A 319 -8.17 -18.00 -6.16
CA ILE A 319 -8.51 -17.27 -4.92
C ILE A 319 -7.40 -16.26 -4.62
N PHE A 320 -6.13 -16.61 -4.78
CA PHE A 320 -5.00 -15.72 -4.58
C PHE A 320 -5.09 -14.47 -5.46
N PHE A 321 -5.22 -14.62 -6.78
CA PHE A 321 -5.31 -13.47 -7.68
C PHE A 321 -6.61 -12.67 -7.50
N MET A 322 -7.69 -13.30 -7.02
CA MET A 322 -8.90 -12.59 -6.60
C MET A 322 -8.64 -11.70 -5.36
N ILE A 323 -7.95 -12.22 -4.34
CA ILE A 323 -7.53 -11.46 -3.15
C ILE A 323 -6.67 -10.26 -3.58
N VAL A 324 -5.66 -10.51 -4.43
CA VAL A 324 -4.75 -9.47 -4.92
C VAL A 324 -5.52 -8.41 -5.71
N ALA A 325 -6.47 -8.80 -6.55
CA ALA A 325 -7.32 -7.87 -7.30
C ALA A 325 -8.17 -6.99 -6.36
N PHE A 326 -8.76 -7.57 -5.32
CA PHE A 326 -9.54 -6.82 -4.33
C PHE A 326 -8.68 -5.81 -3.58
N ALA A 327 -7.52 -6.22 -3.07
CA ALA A 327 -6.57 -5.34 -2.39
C ALA A 327 -6.07 -4.23 -3.31
N ALA A 328 -5.75 -4.55 -4.55
CA ALA A 328 -5.29 -3.58 -5.52
C ALA A 328 -6.37 -2.52 -5.84
N VAL A 329 -7.62 -2.93 -6.10
CA VAL A 329 -8.71 -2.00 -6.43
C VAL A 329 -9.08 -1.10 -5.27
N THR A 330 -9.12 -1.59 -4.02
CA THR A 330 -9.39 -0.73 -2.84
C THR A 330 -8.33 0.35 -2.66
N SER A 331 -7.06 0.05 -2.94
CA SER A 331 -5.97 1.02 -2.88
C SER A 331 -6.01 2.01 -4.05
N SER A 332 -6.22 1.56 -5.29
CA SER A 332 -6.29 2.47 -6.46
C SER A 332 -7.46 3.44 -6.37
N VAL A 333 -8.61 2.99 -5.84
CA VAL A 333 -9.77 3.85 -5.54
C VAL A 333 -9.39 4.97 -4.58
N SER A 334 -8.61 4.65 -3.54
CA SER A 334 -8.15 5.63 -2.55
C SER A 334 -7.15 6.63 -3.12
N ILE A 335 -6.22 6.15 -3.95
CA ILE A 335 -5.25 6.99 -4.68
C ILE A 335 -5.99 7.98 -5.58
N MET A 336 -6.94 7.49 -6.37
CA MET A 336 -7.75 8.33 -7.26
C MET A 336 -8.61 9.32 -6.49
N GLU A 337 -9.21 8.90 -5.35
CA GLU A 337 -10.04 9.76 -4.51
C GLU A 337 -9.26 10.91 -3.88
N ALA A 338 -8.00 10.72 -3.50
CA ALA A 338 -7.15 11.79 -2.99
C ALA A 338 -6.98 12.93 -4.00
N ILE A 339 -6.85 12.60 -5.29
CA ILE A 339 -6.77 13.57 -6.38
C ILE A 339 -8.14 14.21 -6.63
N VAL A 340 -9.19 13.39 -6.76
CA VAL A 340 -10.55 13.85 -7.06
C VAL A 340 -11.08 14.78 -5.98
N SER A 341 -10.91 14.42 -4.69
CA SER A 341 -11.30 15.29 -3.57
C SER A 341 -10.58 16.63 -3.59
N SER A 342 -9.29 16.62 -3.93
CA SER A 342 -8.47 17.82 -4.05
C SER A 342 -8.99 18.77 -5.13
N LEU A 343 -9.36 18.23 -6.30
CA LEU A 343 -9.92 19.02 -7.41
C LEU A 343 -11.30 19.58 -7.06
N ILE A 344 -12.17 18.80 -6.39
CA ILE A 344 -13.48 19.25 -5.93
C ILE A 344 -13.31 20.43 -4.99
N ASP A 345 -12.44 20.32 -4.00
CA ASP A 345 -12.29 21.33 -2.96
C ASP A 345 -11.59 22.60 -3.46
N ARG A 346 -10.63 22.46 -4.36
CA ARG A 346 -9.85 23.60 -4.87
C ARG A 346 -10.59 24.39 -5.94
N PHE A 347 -11.26 23.67 -6.88
CA PHE A 347 -11.86 24.27 -8.07
C PHE A 347 -13.38 24.28 -8.02
N HIS A 348 -14.00 23.73 -6.95
CA HIS A 348 -15.44 23.58 -6.78
C HIS A 348 -16.12 22.84 -7.95
N TRP A 349 -15.39 21.90 -8.56
CA TRP A 349 -15.91 21.08 -9.65
C TRP A 349 -16.81 19.97 -9.12
N SER A 350 -17.72 19.50 -9.99
CA SER A 350 -18.50 18.31 -9.64
C SER A 350 -17.60 17.07 -9.56
N ARG A 351 -17.98 16.12 -8.71
CA ARG A 351 -17.28 14.83 -8.58
C ARG A 351 -17.11 14.15 -9.93
N ARG A 352 -18.17 14.10 -10.75
CA ARG A 352 -18.13 13.47 -12.07
C ARG A 352 -17.09 14.12 -12.99
N LYS A 353 -17.05 15.45 -13.04
CA LYS A 353 -16.06 16.20 -13.84
C LYS A 353 -14.64 15.91 -13.38
N SER A 354 -14.39 15.98 -12.06
CA SER A 354 -13.07 15.71 -11.48
C SER A 354 -12.62 14.27 -11.73
N ALA A 355 -13.50 13.28 -11.53
CA ALA A 355 -13.19 11.89 -11.75
C ALA A 355 -12.92 11.58 -13.24
N ILE A 356 -13.69 12.14 -14.17
CA ILE A 356 -13.45 11.97 -15.61
C ILE A 356 -12.09 12.56 -15.99
N LEU A 357 -11.75 13.77 -15.51
CA LEU A 357 -10.46 14.39 -15.81
C LEU A 357 -9.29 13.52 -15.30
N VAL A 358 -9.39 13.02 -14.06
CA VAL A 358 -8.35 12.13 -13.49
C VAL A 358 -8.29 10.79 -14.24
N THR A 359 -9.43 10.27 -14.71
CA THR A 359 -9.45 9.05 -15.54
C THR A 359 -8.74 9.29 -16.88
N VAL A 360 -9.04 10.39 -17.56
CA VAL A 360 -8.37 10.72 -18.85
C VAL A 360 -6.86 10.90 -18.66
N TYR A 361 -6.46 11.61 -17.60
CA TYR A 361 -5.05 11.73 -17.22
C TYR A 361 -4.43 10.34 -16.97
N GLY A 362 -5.10 9.53 -16.15
CA GLY A 362 -4.64 8.18 -15.81
C GLY A 362 -4.49 7.28 -17.03
N LEU A 363 -5.45 7.34 -17.99
CA LEU A 363 -5.39 6.59 -19.25
C LEU A 363 -4.15 6.95 -20.07
N ILE A 364 -3.90 8.25 -20.28
CA ILE A 364 -2.75 8.70 -21.07
C ILE A 364 -1.44 8.27 -20.41
N ALA A 365 -1.32 8.49 -19.10
CA ALA A 365 -0.11 8.21 -18.38
C ALA A 365 0.13 6.69 -18.21
N GLU A 366 -0.93 5.87 -18.02
CA GLU A 366 -0.85 4.41 -17.96
C GLU A 366 -0.36 3.82 -19.28
N ILE A 367 -0.86 4.31 -20.42
CA ILE A 367 -0.38 3.90 -21.75
C ILE A 367 1.13 4.19 -21.88
N ILE A 368 1.60 5.35 -21.43
CA ILE A 368 3.03 5.69 -21.44
C ILE A 368 3.84 4.71 -20.59
N VAL A 369 3.34 4.37 -19.39
CA VAL A 369 3.98 3.39 -18.51
C VAL A 369 4.07 2.01 -19.18
N CYS A 370 2.99 1.52 -19.77
CA CYS A 370 2.98 0.24 -20.50
C CYS A 370 3.95 0.25 -21.67
N LEU A 371 4.01 1.34 -22.44
CA LEU A 371 4.95 1.49 -23.54
C LEU A 371 6.41 1.57 -23.08
N GLY A 372 6.66 1.89 -21.83
CA GLY A 372 7.99 1.88 -21.22
C GLY A 372 8.67 0.50 -21.22
N TYR A 373 7.91 -0.58 -21.37
CA TYR A 373 8.45 -1.94 -21.50
C TYR A 373 8.73 -2.38 -22.93
N ASN A 374 8.38 -1.54 -23.93
CA ASN A 374 8.56 -1.88 -25.35
C ASN A 374 8.99 -0.64 -26.19
N LYS A 375 8.04 0.12 -26.76
CA LYS A 375 8.34 1.22 -27.70
C LYS A 375 9.08 2.41 -27.07
N LEU A 376 8.81 2.70 -25.81
CA LEU A 376 9.44 3.76 -25.02
C LEU A 376 10.43 3.18 -24.02
N TYR A 377 10.98 2.00 -24.32
CA TYR A 377 11.94 1.34 -23.46
C TYR A 377 13.15 2.22 -23.18
N MET A 378 13.44 2.44 -21.91
CA MET A 378 14.60 3.18 -21.44
C MET A 378 15.05 2.62 -20.10
N GLU A 379 16.34 2.58 -19.88
CA GLU A 379 16.93 2.21 -18.58
C GLU A 379 17.67 3.42 -18.02
N VAL A 380 17.32 3.79 -16.78
CA VAL A 380 17.95 4.89 -16.07
C VAL A 380 18.52 4.36 -14.76
N LYS A 381 19.78 4.65 -14.49
CA LYS A 381 20.39 4.38 -13.19
C LYS A 381 19.87 5.41 -12.19
N LEU A 382 19.16 4.95 -11.19
CA LEU A 382 18.58 5.77 -10.13
C LEU A 382 19.64 6.10 -9.05
N PRO A 383 19.47 7.18 -8.28
CA PRO A 383 20.43 7.58 -7.24
C PRO A 383 20.70 6.51 -6.19
N ASN A 384 19.71 5.67 -5.86
CA ASN A 384 19.86 4.53 -4.95
C ASN A 384 20.63 3.34 -5.55
N GLY A 385 21.16 3.47 -6.77
CA GLY A 385 21.96 2.46 -7.45
C GLY A 385 21.15 1.44 -8.26
N THR A 386 19.83 1.42 -8.16
CA THR A 386 18.99 0.52 -8.98
C THR A 386 18.88 1.05 -10.42
N VAL A 387 18.65 0.15 -11.37
CA VAL A 387 18.33 0.49 -12.76
C VAL A 387 16.84 0.28 -12.96
N GLY A 388 16.15 1.26 -13.50
CA GLY A 388 14.71 1.22 -13.64
C GLY A 388 14.23 1.75 -14.98
N GLN A 389 13.04 1.31 -15.36
CA GLN A 389 12.26 1.76 -16.50
C GLN A 389 11.27 2.84 -16.05
N ILE A 390 10.38 3.30 -16.92
CA ILE A 390 9.42 4.39 -16.62
C ILE A 390 8.63 4.09 -15.33
N LEU A 391 8.11 2.87 -15.16
CA LEU A 391 7.40 2.47 -13.94
C LEU A 391 8.27 2.64 -12.70
N ASP A 392 9.49 2.11 -12.75
CA ASP A 392 10.42 2.12 -11.61
C ASP A 392 10.86 3.55 -11.26
N ILE A 393 11.03 4.41 -12.27
CA ILE A 393 11.33 5.84 -12.08
C ILE A 393 10.17 6.54 -11.37
N MET A 394 8.93 6.29 -11.81
CA MET A 394 7.74 6.89 -11.18
C MET A 394 7.57 6.40 -9.74
N ASP A 395 7.76 5.10 -9.50
CA ASP A 395 7.74 4.51 -8.16
C ASP A 395 8.83 5.13 -7.27
N TYR A 396 10.06 5.21 -7.75
CA TYR A 396 11.18 5.82 -7.03
C TYR A 396 10.90 7.28 -6.67
N VAL A 397 10.47 8.10 -7.65
CA VAL A 397 10.20 9.52 -7.42
C VAL A 397 9.06 9.71 -6.43
N SER A 398 7.96 8.96 -6.56
CA SER A 398 6.81 9.10 -5.67
C SER A 398 7.10 8.54 -4.28
N ASN A 399 7.55 7.29 -4.16
CA ASN A 399 7.62 6.59 -2.89
C ASN A 399 8.92 6.86 -2.12
N ASN A 400 10.06 6.91 -2.84
CA ASN A 400 11.36 7.02 -2.17
C ASN A 400 11.79 8.49 -1.96
N VAL A 401 11.25 9.43 -2.76
CA VAL A 401 11.64 10.85 -2.67
C VAL A 401 10.49 11.72 -2.17
N LEU A 402 9.38 11.80 -2.90
CA LEU A 402 8.31 12.77 -2.60
C LEU A 402 7.56 12.43 -1.30
N MET A 403 7.21 11.16 -1.07
CA MET A 403 6.50 10.78 0.16
C MET A 403 7.31 11.09 1.43
N PRO A 404 8.59 10.72 1.55
CA PRO A 404 9.42 11.14 2.69
C PRO A 404 9.49 12.66 2.86
N ILE A 405 9.56 13.44 1.77
CA ILE A 405 9.56 14.91 1.82
C ILE A 405 8.22 15.43 2.38
N VAL A 406 7.08 14.92 1.89
CA VAL A 406 5.74 15.31 2.36
C VAL A 406 5.57 14.99 3.85
N ALA A 407 5.97 13.78 4.28
CA ALA A 407 5.87 13.37 5.68
C ALA A 407 6.79 14.18 6.59
N LEU A 408 8.04 14.42 6.17
CA LEU A 408 9.01 15.25 6.90
C LEU A 408 8.48 16.68 7.05
N ALA A 409 8.02 17.28 5.96
CA ALA A 409 7.45 18.63 5.98
C ALA A 409 6.17 18.68 6.85
N THR A 410 5.34 17.64 6.84
CA THR A 410 4.16 17.52 7.73
C THR A 410 4.58 17.45 9.19
N CYS A 411 5.60 16.67 9.54
CA CYS A 411 6.15 16.59 10.88
C CYS A 411 6.72 17.96 11.35
N ILE A 412 7.46 18.66 10.50
CA ILE A 412 7.97 19.99 10.78
C ILE A 412 6.83 21.00 10.97
N LEU A 413 5.84 20.98 10.08
CA LEU A 413 4.68 21.87 10.17
C LEU A 413 3.96 21.69 11.50
N ILE A 414 3.59 20.44 11.84
CA ILE A 414 2.81 20.15 13.04
C ILE A 414 3.67 20.17 14.31
N GLY A 415 4.88 19.63 14.25
CA GLY A 415 5.76 19.54 15.42
C GLY A 415 6.35 20.87 15.89
N TRP A 416 6.68 21.78 14.94
CA TRP A 416 7.48 22.96 15.22
C TRP A 416 6.81 24.28 14.85
N ILE A 417 6.05 24.34 13.75
CA ILE A 417 5.46 25.61 13.28
C ILE A 417 4.10 25.85 13.91
N VAL A 418 3.21 24.84 13.93
CA VAL A 418 1.82 24.97 14.38
C VAL A 418 1.62 24.52 15.83
N SER A 419 2.30 23.53 16.30
CA SER A 419 2.18 22.79 17.56
C SER A 419 1.33 21.51 17.45
N PRO A 420 1.83 20.40 18.02
CA PRO A 420 1.09 19.14 18.13
C PRO A 420 -0.27 19.25 18.83
N LYS A 421 -0.46 20.29 19.64
CA LYS A 421 -1.73 20.56 20.35
C LYS A 421 -2.91 20.65 19.39
N VAL A 422 -2.72 21.19 18.17
CA VAL A 422 -3.78 21.32 17.17
C VAL A 422 -4.35 19.94 16.75
N ILE A 423 -3.50 18.94 16.64
CA ILE A 423 -3.90 17.56 16.33
C ILE A 423 -4.47 16.88 17.57
N ILE A 424 -3.85 17.08 18.75
CA ILE A 424 -4.33 16.52 20.02
C ILE A 424 -5.75 16.99 20.31
N ASP A 425 -6.03 18.29 20.20
CA ASP A 425 -7.35 18.88 20.43
C ASP A 425 -8.38 18.32 19.43
N GLU A 426 -7.98 18.13 18.17
CA GLU A 426 -8.85 17.53 17.16
C GLU A 426 -9.15 16.07 17.48
N VAL A 427 -8.17 15.27 17.83
CA VAL A 427 -8.31 13.83 18.10
C VAL A 427 -9.13 13.56 19.35
N THR A 428 -9.00 14.41 20.39
CA THR A 428 -9.76 14.31 21.64
C THR A 428 -11.18 14.87 21.55
N ARG A 429 -11.50 15.57 20.47
CA ARG A 429 -12.86 16.02 20.18
C ARG A 429 -13.82 14.86 20.15
N GLY A 430 -15.02 15.00 20.69
CA GLY A 430 -16.00 13.89 20.82
C GLY A 430 -15.72 12.95 22.00
N GLY A 431 -14.86 13.35 22.97
CA GLY A 431 -14.61 12.60 24.21
C GLY A 431 -13.67 11.40 24.04
N SER A 432 -12.88 11.36 22.99
CA SER A 432 -11.85 10.32 22.81
C SER A 432 -10.68 10.53 23.76
N LYS A 433 -10.24 9.48 24.47
CA LYS A 433 -9.00 9.49 25.25
C LYS A 433 -7.80 9.31 24.31
N PHE A 434 -6.79 10.14 24.45
CA PHE A 434 -5.54 10.03 23.70
C PHE A 434 -4.43 9.47 24.58
N THR A 435 -4.44 8.17 24.82
CA THR A 435 -3.52 7.48 25.75
C THR A 435 -2.05 7.58 25.31
N ARG A 436 -1.77 7.52 24.00
CA ARG A 436 -0.42 7.61 23.42
C ARG A 436 0.04 9.07 23.15
N LYS A 437 -0.53 10.08 23.84
CA LYS A 437 -0.24 11.51 23.60
C LYS A 437 1.25 11.87 23.74
N GLY A 438 1.93 11.37 24.78
CA GLY A 438 3.36 11.63 24.99
C GLY A 438 4.20 11.06 23.85
N LEU A 439 3.95 9.81 23.47
CA LEU A 439 4.59 9.15 22.35
C LEU A 439 4.37 9.93 21.03
N TYR A 440 3.13 10.36 20.77
CA TYR A 440 2.79 11.16 19.59
C TYR A 440 3.65 12.43 19.48
N ILE A 441 3.79 13.18 20.58
CA ILE A 441 4.56 14.43 20.59
C ILE A 441 6.03 14.15 20.28
N ILE A 442 6.63 13.13 20.92
CA ILE A 442 8.04 12.77 20.72
C ILE A 442 8.26 12.29 19.28
N MET A 443 7.35 11.45 18.76
CA MET A 443 7.45 10.96 17.40
C MET A 443 7.39 12.08 16.38
N VAL A 444 6.36 12.94 16.42
CA VAL A 444 6.17 13.99 15.40
C VAL A 444 7.26 15.05 15.48
N LYS A 445 7.77 15.39 16.68
CA LYS A 445 8.79 16.43 16.83
C LYS A 445 10.20 15.96 16.49
N PHE A 446 10.55 14.73 16.85
CA PHE A 446 11.96 14.32 16.86
C PHE A 446 12.22 13.03 16.08
N ILE A 447 11.56 11.94 16.44
CA ILE A 447 11.90 10.60 15.93
C ILE A 447 11.46 10.43 14.49
N ALA A 448 10.21 10.77 14.15
CA ALA A 448 9.73 10.60 12.78
C ALA A 448 10.49 11.50 11.78
N PRO A 449 10.77 12.79 12.06
CA PRO A 449 11.65 13.59 11.21
C PRO A 449 13.02 12.97 10.97
N ALA A 450 13.66 12.42 12.03
CA ALA A 450 14.96 11.77 11.90
C ALA A 450 14.90 10.53 11.00
N PHE A 451 13.89 9.66 11.19
CA PHE A 451 13.69 8.47 10.37
C PHE A 451 13.42 8.81 8.91
N LEU A 452 12.56 9.81 8.65
CA LEU A 452 12.24 10.27 7.31
C LEU A 452 13.44 10.89 6.59
N LEU A 453 14.29 11.60 7.34
CA LEU A 453 15.54 12.11 6.80
C LEU A 453 16.50 10.98 6.42
N ILE A 454 16.62 9.94 7.24
CA ILE A 454 17.43 8.75 6.92
C ILE A 454 16.93 8.07 5.64
N LEU A 455 15.60 7.84 5.53
CA LEU A 455 15.00 7.26 4.33
C LEU A 455 15.28 8.11 3.08
N LEU A 456 15.16 9.43 3.20
CA LEU A 456 15.43 10.33 2.08
C LEU A 456 16.90 10.32 1.67
N LEU A 457 17.82 10.36 2.63
CA LEU A 457 19.27 10.31 2.35
C LEU A 457 19.68 8.97 1.71
N GLN A 458 19.08 7.87 2.14
CA GLN A 458 19.28 6.56 1.53
C GLN A 458 18.73 6.52 0.10
N ALA A 459 17.52 7.04 -0.09
CA ALA A 459 16.91 7.11 -1.42
C ALA A 459 17.79 7.91 -2.40
N LEU A 460 18.39 9.00 -1.94
CA LEU A 460 19.29 9.83 -2.74
C LEU A 460 20.70 9.24 -2.92
N GLY A 461 20.97 8.05 -2.35
CA GLY A 461 22.29 7.39 -2.43
C GLY A 461 23.39 8.10 -1.63
N ILE A 462 23.03 9.03 -0.73
CA ILE A 462 23.99 9.77 0.11
C ILE A 462 24.48 8.89 1.27
N VAL A 463 23.59 8.05 1.78
CA VAL A 463 23.89 7.07 2.84
C VAL A 463 23.53 5.68 2.33
N THR A 464 24.45 4.72 2.46
CA THR A 464 24.27 3.30 2.15
C THR A 464 24.53 2.48 3.41
N PHE A 465 23.68 1.50 3.72
CA PHE A 465 23.80 0.63 4.89
C PHE A 465 24.13 -0.80 4.50
#